data_447aa106e1de068fe3855f6f3bcad05e
#
_entry.id   447aa106e1de068fe3855f6f3bcad05e
#
_cell.length_a   1.000
_cell.length_b   1.000
_cell.length_c   1.000
_cell.angle_alpha   90.00
_cell.angle_beta   90.00
_cell.angle_gamma   90.00
#
_symmetry.space_group_name_H-M   'P 1'
#
loop_
_entity.id
_entity.type
_entity.pdbx_description
1 polymer ?
#
loop_
_entity_poly.entity_id
_entity_poly.type
_entity_poly.pdbx_seq_one_letter_code
_entity_poly.pdbx_strand_id
1 'polypeptide(L)'
;MKSKLLSQDFLVKQLIRKWHKEDIDVWPAVDKLEVSGINQYEYSFLSQNGEDGILRYIFSVIGYESRYFVEFGFGAHQCNSLKLMLHEDFNGLLMDGSSEQCNIFNFACEGIKRKGVKALNTFISLKNLETLIMSNNVPAKIDFLCIDVDGNDYWFWEALSCIQPRVVCIEYNSGIGTSHSWSIPYQSDFERFS
;
A
#
# COMPACT_ATOMS: atom_id res chain seq x y z
N MET A 1 -6.35 -26.89 15.54
CA MET A 1 -7.26 -26.07 14.74
C MET A 1 -7.97 -24.99 15.55
N LYS A 2 -8.64 -25.26 16.68
CA LYS A 2 -9.37 -24.24 17.45
C LYS A 2 -8.50 -23.09 18.02
N SER A 3 -7.26 -23.33 18.43
CA SER A 3 -6.37 -22.29 18.98
C SER A 3 -5.88 -21.29 17.88
N LYS A 4 -5.66 -21.76 16.66
CA LYS A 4 -5.22 -20.90 15.55
C LYS A 4 -6.36 -20.00 15.03
N LEU A 5 -7.60 -20.53 15.03
CA LEU A 5 -8.81 -19.74 14.69
C LEU A 5 -9.10 -18.64 15.72
N LEU A 6 -8.93 -18.94 17.02
CA LEU A 6 -9.11 -17.95 18.09
C LEU A 6 -8.07 -16.83 18.03
N SER A 7 -6.83 -17.12 17.62
CA SER A 7 -5.79 -16.10 17.45
C SER A 7 -6.07 -15.19 16.23
N GLN A 8 -6.59 -15.74 15.15
CA GLN A 8 -6.89 -15.00 13.92
C GLN A 8 -8.09 -14.04 14.13
N ASP A 9 -9.17 -14.52 14.74
CA ASP A 9 -10.33 -13.67 15.09
C ASP A 9 -9.94 -12.53 16.07
N PHE A 10 -9.03 -12.80 16.98
CA PHE A 10 -8.49 -11.78 17.88
C PHE A 10 -7.69 -10.71 17.13
N LEU A 11 -6.81 -11.12 16.22
CA LEU A 11 -6.01 -10.21 15.39
C LEU A 11 -6.89 -9.35 14.49
N VAL A 12 -7.88 -9.94 13.83
CA VAL A 12 -8.87 -9.21 13.02
C VAL A 12 -9.62 -8.17 13.85
N LYS A 13 -10.07 -8.52 15.04
CA LYS A 13 -10.74 -7.57 15.94
C LYS A 13 -9.82 -6.44 16.41
N GLN A 14 -8.55 -6.72 16.66
CA GLN A 14 -7.57 -5.68 16.99
C GLN A 14 -7.35 -4.75 15.81
N LEU A 15 -7.22 -5.30 14.60
CA LEU A 15 -7.05 -4.52 13.37
C LEU A 15 -8.24 -3.60 13.12
N ILE A 16 -9.47 -4.14 13.17
CA ILE A 16 -10.69 -3.35 13.02
C ILE A 16 -10.76 -2.24 14.08
N ARG A 17 -10.39 -2.53 15.33
CA ARG A 17 -10.32 -1.51 16.38
C ARG A 17 -9.28 -0.43 16.08
N LYS A 18 -8.13 -0.80 15.53
CA LYS A 18 -7.12 0.16 15.10
C LYS A 18 -7.67 1.05 13.99
N TRP A 19 -8.33 0.48 12.99
CA TRP A 19 -8.93 1.21 11.90
C TRP A 19 -10.05 2.18 12.34
N HIS A 20 -10.79 1.84 13.39
CA HIS A 20 -11.84 2.71 13.96
C HIS A 20 -11.34 3.69 15.02
N LYS A 21 -10.23 3.38 15.71
CA LYS A 21 -9.76 4.19 16.83
C LYS A 21 -9.07 5.48 16.39
N GLU A 22 -8.57 5.49 15.20
CA GLU A 22 -7.94 6.64 14.62
C GLU A 22 -9.04 7.54 14.04
N ASP A 23 -9.70 8.27 14.95
CA ASP A 23 -10.66 9.33 14.63
C ASP A 23 -9.89 10.47 13.93
N ILE A 24 -10.06 10.52 12.67
CA ILE A 24 -9.20 10.97 11.60
C ILE A 24 -9.43 12.41 11.25
N ASP A 25 -10.38 13.05 11.91
CA ASP A 25 -10.65 14.47 11.74
C ASP A 25 -9.58 15.37 12.39
N VAL A 26 -8.69 14.80 13.19
CA VAL A 26 -7.60 15.56 13.81
C VAL A 26 -6.31 15.34 13.03
N TRP A 27 -6.25 15.94 11.85
CA TRP A 27 -4.94 16.19 11.26
C TRP A 27 -4.24 17.21 12.14
N PRO A 28 -3.01 16.95 12.61
CA PRO A 28 -2.23 17.99 13.24
C PRO A 28 -2.17 19.16 12.26
N ALA A 29 -2.45 20.35 12.76
CA ALA A 29 -2.04 21.55 12.04
C ALA A 29 -0.56 21.34 11.73
N VAL A 30 -0.20 21.34 10.46
CA VAL A 30 1.21 21.30 10.07
C VAL A 30 1.76 22.61 10.56
N ASP A 31 2.30 22.60 11.79
CA ASP A 31 3.16 23.69 12.24
C ASP A 31 4.23 23.81 11.15
N LYS A 32 4.36 25.03 10.62
CA LYS A 32 5.32 25.35 9.57
C LYS A 32 6.73 25.12 10.12
N LEU A 33 7.13 23.85 10.18
CA LEU A 33 8.52 23.50 10.37
C LEU A 33 9.28 24.02 9.14
N GLU A 34 10.48 24.51 9.36
CA GLU A 34 11.39 25.03 8.32
C GLU A 34 11.85 23.95 7.31
N VAL A 35 11.08 22.87 7.16
CA VAL A 35 11.33 21.79 6.20
C VAL A 35 10.76 22.22 4.85
N SER A 36 11.65 22.45 3.89
CA SER A 36 11.27 22.79 2.52
C SER A 36 10.82 21.56 1.74
N GLY A 37 9.80 21.73 0.89
CA GLY A 37 9.33 20.69 -0.01
C GLY A 37 8.16 19.86 0.54
N ILE A 38 7.90 18.71 -0.11
CA ILE A 38 6.77 17.86 0.18
C ILE A 38 6.85 17.17 1.55
N ASN A 39 8.06 16.99 2.08
CA ASN A 39 8.31 16.34 3.37
C ASN A 39 7.70 17.08 4.56
N GLN A 40 7.40 18.38 4.42
CA GLN A 40 6.67 19.12 5.45
C GLN A 40 5.27 18.57 5.74
N TYR A 41 4.74 17.74 4.84
CA TYR A 41 3.43 17.10 4.97
C TYR A 41 3.50 15.66 5.46
N GLU A 42 4.70 15.15 5.80
CA GLU A 42 4.83 13.81 6.37
C GLU A 42 4.02 13.67 7.64
N TYR A 43 3.14 12.68 7.65
CA TYR A 43 2.37 12.30 8.81
C TYR A 43 1.90 10.85 8.68
N SER A 44 2.31 10.00 9.62
CA SER A 44 1.93 8.59 9.65
C SER A 44 0.65 8.41 10.45
N PHE A 45 -0.34 7.88 9.80
CA PHE A 45 -1.61 7.46 10.38
C PHE A 45 -1.68 5.93 10.42
N LEU A 46 -1.62 5.35 9.24
CA LEU A 46 -1.66 3.92 8.96
C LEU A 46 -0.49 3.49 8.06
N SER A 47 0.24 4.42 7.51
CA SER A 47 1.49 4.21 6.80
C SER A 47 2.70 4.18 7.75
N GLN A 48 3.85 3.73 7.25
CA GLN A 48 5.05 3.52 8.07
C GLN A 48 5.86 4.80 8.27
N ASN A 49 6.05 5.60 7.22
CA ASN A 49 7.04 6.67 7.17
C ASN A 49 6.46 8.04 6.81
N GLY A 50 5.16 8.28 7.04
CA GLY A 50 4.54 9.59 6.80
C GLY A 50 3.86 9.74 5.45
N GLU A 51 3.74 8.66 4.68
CA GLU A 51 3.14 8.66 3.35
C GLU A 51 1.68 9.12 3.36
N ASP A 52 0.92 8.84 4.42
CA ASP A 52 -0.47 9.29 4.55
C ASP A 52 -0.62 10.79 4.42
N GLY A 53 0.26 11.56 5.08
CA GLY A 53 0.23 13.01 5.03
C GLY A 53 0.62 13.55 3.66
N ILE A 54 1.65 12.95 3.05
CA ILE A 54 2.11 13.30 1.70
C ILE A 54 1.02 13.02 0.66
N LEU A 55 0.41 11.83 0.69
CA LEU A 55 -0.67 11.45 -0.21
C LEU A 55 -1.87 12.39 -0.08
N ARG A 56 -2.25 12.74 1.15
CA ARG A 56 -3.30 13.72 1.39
C ARG A 56 -2.98 15.06 0.75
N TYR A 57 -1.76 15.56 0.92
CA TYR A 57 -1.35 16.82 0.31
C TYR A 57 -1.42 16.74 -1.21
N ILE A 58 -0.81 15.71 -1.80
CA ILE A 58 -0.83 15.52 -3.26
C ILE A 58 -2.27 15.53 -3.78
N PHE A 59 -3.14 14.68 -3.23
CA PHE A 59 -4.53 14.58 -3.68
C PHE A 59 -5.38 15.81 -3.35
N SER A 60 -5.02 16.61 -2.34
CA SER A 60 -5.67 17.90 -2.12
C SER A 60 -5.40 18.90 -3.24
N VAL A 61 -4.26 18.76 -3.92
CA VAL A 61 -3.86 19.63 -5.04
C VAL A 61 -4.39 19.12 -6.37
N ILE A 62 -4.24 17.82 -6.64
CA ILE A 62 -4.57 17.25 -7.96
C ILE A 62 -5.97 16.61 -8.04
N GLY A 63 -6.65 16.46 -6.91
CA GLY A 63 -7.95 15.77 -6.80
C GLY A 63 -7.86 14.27 -7.08
N TYR A 64 -9.00 13.58 -6.95
CA TYR A 64 -9.17 12.17 -7.28
C TYR A 64 -9.87 12.02 -8.63
N GLU A 65 -9.58 10.94 -9.37
CA GLU A 65 -10.26 10.60 -10.63
C GLU A 65 -10.95 9.24 -10.56
N SER A 66 -10.17 8.16 -10.39
CA SER A 66 -10.68 6.79 -10.40
C SER A 66 -11.06 6.27 -9.02
N ARG A 67 -10.48 6.84 -7.98
CA ARG A 67 -10.50 6.33 -6.60
C ARG A 67 -10.14 4.84 -6.55
N TYR A 68 -9.09 4.48 -7.29
CA TYR A 68 -8.58 3.11 -7.33
C TYR A 68 -7.09 3.09 -7.06
N PHE A 69 -6.67 2.13 -6.24
CA PHE A 69 -5.26 1.90 -5.94
C PHE A 69 -4.83 0.46 -6.24
N VAL A 70 -3.53 0.29 -6.44
CA VAL A 70 -2.84 -1.00 -6.43
C VAL A 70 -1.65 -0.90 -5.49
N GLU A 71 -1.43 -1.91 -4.65
CA GLU A 71 -0.30 -1.96 -3.74
C GLU A 71 0.35 -3.34 -3.77
N PHE A 72 1.67 -3.37 -4.00
CA PHE A 72 2.51 -4.56 -4.00
C PHE A 72 3.35 -4.56 -2.73
N GLY A 73 3.29 -5.66 -1.96
CA GLY A 73 3.86 -5.74 -0.63
C GLY A 73 3.08 -4.89 0.37
N PHE A 74 2.48 -5.51 1.38
CA PHE A 74 1.76 -4.78 2.39
C PHE A 74 1.70 -5.53 3.72
N GLY A 75 1.60 -4.80 4.81
CA GLY A 75 1.21 -5.34 6.11
C GLY A 75 -0.25 -5.02 6.43
N ALA A 76 -1.03 -5.99 6.92
CA ALA A 76 -2.44 -5.76 7.25
C ALA A 76 -2.64 -4.64 8.30
N HIS A 77 -1.65 -4.40 9.13
CA HIS A 77 -1.68 -3.37 10.16
C HIS A 77 -1.17 -2.01 9.70
N GLN A 78 -0.48 -1.97 8.55
CA GLN A 78 0.28 -0.81 8.12
C GLN A 78 0.56 -0.92 6.62
N CYS A 79 -0.14 -0.12 5.81
CA CYS A 79 0.10 -0.03 4.38
C CYS A 79 -0.26 1.36 3.86
N ASN A 80 0.32 1.74 2.72
CA ASN A 80 0.24 3.10 2.21
C ASN A 80 -1.14 3.46 1.63
N SER A 81 -1.91 2.47 1.17
CA SER A 81 -3.27 2.69 0.64
C SER A 81 -4.38 2.63 1.69
N LEU A 82 -4.05 2.23 2.93
CA LEU A 82 -5.06 1.93 3.94
C LEU A 82 -5.93 3.16 4.28
N LYS A 83 -5.32 4.34 4.38
CA LYS A 83 -6.06 5.57 4.61
C LYS A 83 -6.96 5.93 3.44
N LEU A 84 -6.50 5.81 2.20
CA LEU A 84 -7.30 6.05 1.00
C LEU A 84 -8.53 5.14 0.99
N MET A 85 -8.34 3.87 1.37
CA MET A 85 -9.44 2.90 1.50
C MET A 85 -10.46 3.31 2.56
N LEU A 86 -10.00 3.69 3.76
CA LEU A 86 -10.87 3.89 4.93
C LEU A 86 -11.60 5.22 4.90
N HIS A 87 -10.97 6.27 4.34
CA HIS A 87 -11.44 7.64 4.48
C HIS A 87 -11.74 8.38 3.19
N GLU A 88 -11.20 7.90 2.07
CA GLU A 88 -11.36 8.55 0.77
C GLU A 88 -12.16 7.69 -0.22
N ASP A 89 -12.76 6.62 0.27
CA ASP A 89 -13.62 5.68 -0.47
C ASP A 89 -12.96 5.05 -1.71
N PHE A 90 -11.66 4.78 -1.62
CA PHE A 90 -10.93 4.10 -2.69
C PHE A 90 -11.23 2.61 -2.73
N ASN A 91 -11.46 2.09 -3.92
CA ASN A 91 -11.37 0.67 -4.21
C ASN A 91 -9.92 0.28 -4.52
N GLY A 92 -9.60 -1.01 -4.43
CA GLY A 92 -8.20 -1.38 -4.71
C GLY A 92 -7.88 -2.85 -4.65
N LEU A 93 -6.67 -3.15 -5.11
CA LEU A 93 -6.05 -4.46 -5.09
C LEU A 93 -4.72 -4.39 -4.36
N LEU A 94 -4.61 -5.17 -3.29
CA LEU A 94 -3.34 -5.41 -2.60
C LEU A 94 -2.82 -6.80 -2.97
N MET A 95 -1.53 -6.96 -3.08
CA MET A 95 -0.90 -8.25 -3.40
C MET A 95 0.30 -8.48 -2.50
N ASP A 96 0.35 -9.64 -1.87
CA ASP A 96 1.44 -10.05 -0.98
C ASP A 96 1.62 -11.57 -0.96
N GLY A 97 2.87 -12.02 -0.74
CA GLY A 97 3.19 -13.44 -0.60
C GLY A 97 2.70 -14.08 0.69
N SER A 98 2.41 -13.28 1.72
CA SER A 98 1.93 -13.77 3.03
C SER A 98 0.43 -14.05 3.02
N SER A 99 0.08 -15.33 3.05
CA SER A 99 -1.32 -15.74 3.17
C SER A 99 -1.96 -15.27 4.49
N GLU A 100 -1.17 -15.11 5.54
CA GLU A 100 -1.64 -14.63 6.84
C GLU A 100 -2.07 -13.17 6.75
N GLN A 101 -1.24 -12.30 6.20
CA GLN A 101 -1.53 -10.88 6.04
C GLN A 101 -2.76 -10.66 5.15
N CYS A 102 -2.82 -11.34 3.99
CA CYS A 102 -3.96 -11.27 3.08
C CYS A 102 -5.27 -11.73 3.74
N ASN A 103 -5.24 -12.82 4.49
CA ASN A 103 -6.44 -13.33 5.17
C ASN A 103 -6.90 -12.38 6.28
N ILE A 104 -6.00 -11.89 7.13
CA ILE A 104 -6.33 -10.92 8.18
C ILE A 104 -6.96 -9.68 7.58
N PHE A 105 -6.37 -9.13 6.51
CA PHE A 105 -6.86 -7.94 5.82
C PHE A 105 -8.26 -8.17 5.24
N ASN A 106 -8.46 -9.23 4.48
CA ASN A 106 -9.76 -9.55 3.86
C ASN A 106 -10.86 -9.75 4.92
N PHE A 107 -10.58 -10.50 6.00
CA PHE A 107 -11.53 -10.65 7.11
C PHE A 107 -11.86 -9.32 7.81
N ALA A 108 -10.88 -8.42 7.94
CA ALA A 108 -11.14 -7.10 8.50
C ALA A 108 -12.02 -6.27 7.56
N CYS A 109 -11.78 -6.29 6.25
CA CYS A 109 -12.64 -5.65 5.26
C CYS A 109 -14.08 -6.18 5.29
N GLU A 110 -14.26 -7.49 5.42
CA GLU A 110 -15.59 -8.11 5.60
C GLU A 110 -16.25 -7.60 6.89
N GLY A 111 -15.51 -7.54 7.99
CA GLY A 111 -15.98 -7.07 9.30
C GLY A 111 -16.51 -5.64 9.28
N ILE A 112 -15.87 -4.75 8.52
CA ILE A 112 -16.31 -3.35 8.31
C ILE A 112 -17.19 -3.17 7.06
N LYS A 113 -17.56 -4.27 6.37
CA LYS A 113 -18.37 -4.29 5.14
C LYS A 113 -17.76 -3.52 3.97
N ARG A 114 -16.44 -3.43 3.90
CA ARG A 114 -15.71 -2.79 2.80
C ARG A 114 -15.56 -3.77 1.63
N LYS A 115 -16.35 -3.61 0.57
CA LYS A 115 -16.45 -4.58 -0.54
C LYS A 115 -15.53 -4.29 -1.73
N GLY A 116 -15.13 -3.06 -1.93
CA GLY A 116 -14.38 -2.65 -3.13
C GLY A 116 -12.87 -2.88 -3.05
N VAL A 117 -12.38 -3.55 -2.00
CA VAL A 117 -10.96 -3.78 -1.77
C VAL A 117 -10.70 -5.26 -1.53
N LYS A 118 -9.61 -5.77 -2.10
CA LYS A 118 -9.22 -7.17 -2.00
C LYS A 118 -7.72 -7.29 -1.81
N ALA A 119 -7.30 -8.14 -0.88
CA ALA A 119 -5.93 -8.60 -0.76
C ALA A 119 -5.81 -9.99 -1.43
N LEU A 120 -4.91 -10.09 -2.40
CA LEU A 120 -4.62 -11.30 -3.14
C LEU A 120 -3.32 -11.93 -2.62
N ASN A 121 -3.40 -13.15 -2.10
CA ASN A 121 -2.21 -13.89 -1.73
C ASN A 121 -1.53 -14.45 -2.99
N THR A 122 -0.43 -13.85 -3.36
CA THR A 122 0.34 -14.24 -4.54
C THR A 122 1.77 -13.74 -4.45
N PHE A 123 2.70 -14.50 -4.99
CA PHE A 123 4.06 -14.04 -5.22
C PHE A 123 4.12 -13.35 -6.59
N ILE A 124 4.51 -12.08 -6.60
CA ILE A 124 4.60 -11.27 -7.82
C ILE A 124 5.93 -11.54 -8.51
N SER A 125 5.89 -11.64 -9.83
CA SER A 125 7.05 -11.78 -10.68
C SER A 125 6.81 -11.05 -12.01
N LEU A 126 7.86 -10.75 -12.77
CA LEU A 126 7.72 -10.14 -14.10
C LEU A 126 6.85 -10.97 -15.05
N LYS A 127 6.75 -12.30 -14.83
CA LYS A 127 5.95 -13.19 -15.65
C LYS A 127 4.45 -13.09 -15.40
N ASN A 128 4.03 -12.77 -14.17
CA ASN A 128 2.61 -12.77 -13.79
C ASN A 128 2.05 -11.38 -13.46
N LEU A 129 2.88 -10.37 -13.31
CA LEU A 129 2.52 -9.02 -12.87
C LEU A 129 1.30 -8.46 -13.60
N GLU A 130 1.37 -8.32 -14.91
CA GLU A 130 0.29 -7.74 -15.72
C GLU A 130 -0.95 -8.65 -15.77
N THR A 131 -0.74 -9.97 -15.82
CA THR A 131 -1.85 -10.94 -15.78
C THR A 131 -2.62 -10.84 -14.46
N LEU A 132 -1.93 -10.68 -13.32
CA LEU A 132 -2.57 -10.49 -12.01
C LEU A 132 -3.42 -9.21 -11.99
N ILE A 133 -2.92 -8.12 -12.53
CA ILE A 133 -3.63 -6.84 -12.60
C ILE A 133 -4.88 -6.98 -13.49
N MET A 134 -4.71 -7.46 -14.72
CA MET A 134 -5.80 -7.58 -15.68
C MET A 134 -6.88 -8.59 -15.23
N SER A 135 -6.49 -9.74 -14.68
CA SER A 135 -7.44 -10.76 -14.21
C SER A 135 -8.26 -10.34 -12.99
N ASN A 136 -7.79 -9.33 -12.25
CA ASN A 136 -8.53 -8.76 -11.12
C ASN A 136 -9.33 -7.50 -11.50
N ASN A 137 -9.51 -7.22 -12.80
CA ASN A 137 -10.30 -6.11 -13.33
C ASN A 137 -9.86 -4.73 -12.82
N VAL A 138 -8.56 -4.53 -12.63
CA VAL A 138 -7.99 -3.23 -12.27
C VAL A 138 -8.23 -2.26 -13.44
N PRO A 139 -8.74 -1.04 -13.19
CA PRO A 139 -8.90 -0.04 -14.24
C PRO A 139 -7.56 0.33 -14.89
N ALA A 140 -7.56 0.63 -16.18
CA ALA A 140 -6.34 1.06 -16.86
C ALA A 140 -5.78 2.39 -16.31
N LYS A 141 -6.65 3.26 -15.78
CA LYS A 141 -6.24 4.50 -15.11
C LYS A 141 -6.57 4.38 -13.63
N ILE A 142 -5.55 4.55 -12.78
CA ILE A 142 -5.69 4.49 -11.32
C ILE A 142 -5.10 5.75 -10.69
N ASP A 143 -5.57 6.09 -9.51
CA ASP A 143 -5.05 7.25 -8.78
C ASP A 143 -3.73 6.94 -8.09
N PHE A 144 -3.58 5.73 -7.52
CA PHE A 144 -2.43 5.42 -6.69
C PHE A 144 -1.86 4.02 -6.97
N LEU A 145 -0.54 3.96 -7.09
CA LEU A 145 0.24 2.72 -7.12
C LEU A 145 1.31 2.78 -6.03
N CYS A 146 1.37 1.74 -5.21
CA CYS A 146 2.47 1.53 -4.27
C CYS A 146 3.23 0.26 -4.64
N ILE A 147 4.56 0.33 -4.63
CA ILE A 147 5.48 -0.79 -4.86
C ILE A 147 6.46 -0.83 -3.70
N ASP A 148 6.36 -1.87 -2.86
CA ASP A 148 7.21 -2.08 -1.70
C ASP A 148 7.38 -3.59 -1.51
N VAL A 149 8.33 -4.17 -2.26
CA VAL A 149 8.56 -5.62 -2.36
C VAL A 149 9.98 -6.02 -1.98
N ASP A 150 10.64 -5.16 -1.21
CA ASP A 150 11.92 -5.44 -0.59
C ASP A 150 13.09 -5.72 -1.57
N GLY A 151 13.03 -5.21 -2.82
CA GLY A 151 14.19 -5.31 -3.71
C GLY A 151 13.90 -5.37 -5.21
N ASN A 152 12.81 -5.99 -5.64
CA ASN A 152 12.44 -6.02 -7.08
C ASN A 152 11.61 -4.81 -7.53
N ASP A 153 11.50 -3.78 -6.71
CA ASP A 153 10.64 -2.60 -6.90
C ASP A 153 10.85 -1.91 -8.24
N TYR A 154 12.11 -1.61 -8.56
CA TYR A 154 12.48 -1.00 -9.84
C TYR A 154 12.02 -1.84 -11.04
N TRP A 155 12.21 -3.16 -10.98
CA TRP A 155 11.89 -4.06 -12.08
C TRP A 155 10.38 -4.19 -12.31
N PHE A 156 9.58 -4.17 -11.24
CA PHE A 156 8.13 -4.17 -11.36
C PHE A 156 7.63 -2.83 -11.89
N TRP A 157 8.23 -1.71 -11.45
CA TRP A 157 7.91 -0.40 -12.00
C TRP A 157 8.21 -0.30 -13.49
N GLU A 158 9.40 -0.74 -13.92
CA GLU A 158 9.83 -0.70 -15.31
C GLU A 158 8.97 -1.57 -16.24
N ALA A 159 8.55 -2.75 -15.75
CA ALA A 159 7.79 -3.72 -16.54
C ALA A 159 6.29 -3.41 -16.63
N LEU A 160 5.76 -2.56 -15.75
CA LEU A 160 4.34 -2.33 -15.63
C LEU A 160 3.86 -1.36 -16.72
N SER A 161 3.05 -1.87 -17.66
CA SER A 161 2.52 -1.10 -18.78
C SER A 161 1.00 -1.10 -18.90
N CYS A 162 0.32 -2.05 -18.24
CA CYS A 162 -1.12 -2.26 -18.35
C CYS A 162 -1.98 -1.25 -17.55
N ILE A 163 -1.38 -0.46 -16.66
CA ILE A 163 -2.06 0.60 -15.90
C ILE A 163 -1.29 1.92 -15.95
N GLN A 164 -2.02 3.02 -15.75
CA GLN A 164 -1.49 4.39 -15.70
C GLN A 164 -1.83 5.02 -14.35
N PRO A 165 -0.95 4.93 -13.37
CA PRO A 165 -1.15 5.59 -12.07
C PRO A 165 -0.88 7.09 -12.17
N ARG A 166 -1.66 7.90 -11.43
CA ARG A 166 -1.42 9.34 -11.31
C ARG A 166 -0.38 9.67 -10.24
N VAL A 167 -0.31 8.84 -9.21
CA VAL A 167 0.68 8.93 -8.14
C VAL A 167 1.33 7.58 -7.94
N VAL A 168 2.65 7.56 -7.80
CA VAL A 168 3.44 6.35 -7.51
C VAL A 168 4.23 6.57 -6.23
N CYS A 169 4.12 5.62 -5.32
CA CYS A 169 5.01 5.44 -4.18
C CYS A 169 5.84 4.19 -4.43
N ILE A 170 7.15 4.29 -4.31
CA ILE A 170 8.05 3.17 -4.53
C ILE A 170 9.13 3.16 -3.45
N GLU A 171 9.42 1.97 -2.88
CA GLU A 171 10.50 1.83 -1.91
C GLU A 171 11.85 2.11 -2.55
N TYR A 172 12.71 2.83 -1.83
CA TYR A 172 14.11 2.96 -2.16
C TYR A 172 14.99 2.75 -0.93
N ASN A 173 16.19 2.24 -1.14
CA ASN A 173 17.14 2.05 -0.05
C ASN A 173 17.87 3.37 0.29
N SER A 174 17.42 4.05 1.33
CA SER A 174 18.00 5.32 1.78
C SER A 174 19.48 5.23 2.18
N GLY A 175 19.98 4.05 2.55
CA GLY A 175 21.38 3.82 2.90
C GLY A 175 22.36 3.98 1.72
N ILE A 176 21.87 3.91 0.47
CA ILE A 176 22.66 4.11 -0.74
C ILE A 176 22.84 5.60 -1.07
N GLY A 177 21.93 6.44 -0.57
CA GLY A 177 21.90 7.88 -0.88
C GLY A 177 21.45 8.17 -2.32
N THR A 178 21.51 9.43 -2.72
CA THR A 178 20.99 9.91 -4.02
C THR A 178 22.05 10.16 -5.08
N SER A 179 23.33 9.88 -4.78
CA SER A 179 24.45 10.15 -5.70
C SER A 179 24.66 9.04 -6.75
N HIS A 180 23.98 7.91 -6.61
CA HIS A 180 24.13 6.75 -7.49
C HIS A 180 22.75 6.24 -7.92
N SER A 181 22.71 5.70 -9.13
CA SER A 181 21.52 5.02 -9.68
C SER A 181 21.82 3.51 -9.66
N TRP A 182 21.44 2.84 -8.60
CA TRP A 182 21.67 1.41 -8.42
C TRP A 182 20.37 0.67 -8.24
N SER A 183 20.29 -0.53 -8.81
CA SER A 183 19.27 -1.53 -8.54
C SER A 183 19.95 -2.88 -8.38
N ILE A 184 19.36 -3.75 -7.57
CA ILE A 184 19.79 -5.16 -7.55
C ILE A 184 19.43 -5.79 -8.90
N PRO A 185 20.16 -6.82 -9.37
CA PRO A 185 19.69 -7.63 -10.48
C PRO A 185 18.35 -8.28 -10.15
N TYR A 186 17.46 -8.36 -11.14
CA TYR A 186 16.16 -9.03 -10.96
C TYR A 186 16.37 -10.49 -10.53
N GLN A 187 15.67 -10.89 -9.47
CA GLN A 187 15.58 -12.27 -9.00
C GLN A 187 14.13 -12.60 -8.68
N SER A 188 13.58 -13.61 -9.37
CA SER A 188 12.15 -13.95 -9.23
C SER A 188 11.75 -14.47 -7.85
N ASP A 189 12.71 -14.93 -7.07
CA ASP A 189 12.62 -15.51 -5.73
C ASP A 189 13.43 -14.73 -4.68
N PHE A 190 13.65 -13.43 -4.95
CA PHE A 190 14.40 -12.58 -4.04
C PHE A 190 13.67 -12.42 -2.70
N GLU A 191 14.41 -12.68 -1.62
CA GLU A 191 13.98 -12.39 -0.25
C GLU A 191 15.11 -11.61 0.45
N ARG A 192 14.77 -10.43 1.01
CA ARG A 192 15.76 -9.51 1.62
C ARG A 192 16.56 -10.15 2.75
N PHE A 193 16.02 -11.14 3.44
CA PHE A 193 16.61 -11.75 4.64
C PHE A 193 16.83 -13.26 4.52
N SER A 194 16.97 -13.78 3.30
CA SER A 194 17.25 -15.19 3.05
C SER A 194 18.72 -15.54 3.23
#